data_87d1929092cac13310065107329e2e77
#
_entry.id   87d1929092cac13310065107329e2e77
#
_cell.length_a   1.000
_cell.length_b   1.000
_cell.length_c   1.000
_cell.angle_alpha   90.00
_cell.angle_beta   90.00
_cell.angle_gamma   90.00
#
_symmetry.space_group_name_H-M   'P 1'
#
loop_
_entity.id
_entity.type
_entity.pdbx_description
1 polymer ?
#
loop_
_entity_poly.entity_id
_entity_poly.type
_entity_poly.pdbx_seq_one_letter_code
_entity_poly.pdbx_strand_id
1 'polypeptide(L)'
;HLTPTIEHYASLAHHLVLESNYDTEMLRIGKYPPFLKKRISGPLGHLSNAESVDFLCRIWRPTMRNVFLCHLSKENNHPELVRKTFDIRLFSEGIRVGKDVYVTPLQRNHCSPMYLLET
;
A
#
# COMPACT_ATOMS: atom_id res chain seq x y z
N HIS A 1 -2.27 -11.06 2.62
CA HIS A 1 -1.77 -12.00 1.64
C HIS A 1 -2.50 -11.83 0.31
N LEU A 2 -1.75 -11.49 -0.72
CA LEU A 2 -2.33 -11.22 -2.04
C LEU A 2 -2.36 -12.49 -2.88
N THR A 3 -3.50 -12.76 -3.51
CA THR A 3 -3.70 -13.94 -4.36
C THR A 3 -3.98 -13.52 -5.79
N PRO A 4 -3.79 -14.40 -6.79
CA PRO A 4 -4.15 -14.08 -8.16
C PRO A 4 -5.61 -13.67 -8.35
N THR A 5 -6.51 -14.24 -7.57
CA THR A 5 -7.93 -13.88 -7.63
C THR A 5 -8.14 -12.44 -7.16
N ILE A 6 -7.50 -12.05 -6.05
CA ILE A 6 -7.56 -10.68 -5.55
C ILE A 6 -6.96 -9.72 -6.56
N GLU A 7 -5.82 -10.07 -7.16
CA GLU A 7 -5.17 -9.23 -8.18
C GLU A 7 -6.09 -9.02 -9.39
N HIS A 8 -6.77 -10.08 -9.83
CA HIS A 8 -7.68 -9.98 -10.96
C HIS A 8 -8.81 -8.98 -10.69
N TYR A 9 -9.50 -9.12 -9.57
CA TYR A 9 -10.62 -8.22 -9.23
C TYR A 9 -10.12 -6.81 -8.93
N ALA A 10 -8.98 -6.66 -8.27
CA ALA A 10 -8.40 -5.36 -8.00
C ALA A 10 -8.10 -4.59 -9.29
N SER A 11 -7.63 -5.28 -10.33
CA SER A 11 -7.30 -4.64 -11.60
C SER A 11 -8.52 -4.06 -12.33
N LEU A 12 -9.73 -4.45 -11.95
CA LEU A 12 -10.97 -3.96 -12.53
C LEU A 12 -11.54 -2.76 -11.78
N ALA A 13 -10.94 -2.39 -10.66
CA ALA A 13 -11.46 -1.31 -9.82
C ALA A 13 -11.10 0.07 -10.37
N HIS A 14 -12.00 1.04 -10.17
CA HIS A 14 -11.71 2.46 -10.43
C HIS A 14 -11.13 3.11 -9.18
N HIS A 15 -11.52 2.63 -8.01
CA HIS A 15 -11.02 3.07 -6.71
C HIS A 15 -10.58 1.85 -5.92
N LEU A 16 -9.44 1.95 -5.26
CA LEU A 16 -8.87 0.83 -4.51
C LEU A 16 -8.47 1.29 -3.12
N VAL A 17 -8.82 0.50 -2.11
CA VAL A 17 -8.29 0.68 -0.75
C VAL A 17 -7.28 -0.44 -0.52
N LEU A 18 -6.05 -0.06 -0.21
CA LEU A 18 -4.92 -0.99 -0.13
C LEU A 18 -4.15 -0.75 1.15
N GLU A 19 -3.81 -1.83 1.87
CA GLU A 19 -2.98 -1.71 3.05
C GLU A 19 -1.56 -1.30 2.69
N SER A 20 -1.00 -0.36 3.48
CA SER A 20 0.40 0.01 3.40
C SER A 20 0.88 0.25 4.83
N ASN A 21 1.25 -0.83 5.53
CA ASN A 21 1.39 -0.81 6.96
C ASN A 21 2.72 -0.22 7.44
N TYR A 22 3.83 -0.62 6.86
CA TYR A 22 5.13 -0.26 7.41
C TYR A 22 6.16 0.04 6.32
N ASP A 23 7.12 0.87 6.71
CA ASP A 23 8.36 1.07 5.94
C ASP A 23 9.36 0.01 6.39
N THR A 24 9.96 -0.67 5.44
CA THR A 24 10.87 -1.78 5.71
C THR A 24 12.03 -1.36 6.63
N GLU A 25 12.59 -0.18 6.38
CA GLU A 25 13.72 0.31 7.16
C GLU A 25 13.31 0.74 8.56
N MET A 26 12.17 1.41 8.71
CA MET A 26 11.64 1.79 10.02
C MET A 26 11.35 0.56 10.88
N LEU A 27 10.80 -0.49 10.28
CA LEU A 27 10.54 -1.73 11.02
C LEU A 27 11.87 -2.37 11.45
N ARG A 28 12.84 -2.40 10.57
CA ARG A 28 14.14 -3.02 10.85
C ARG A 28 14.86 -2.37 12.02
N ILE A 29 14.90 -1.03 12.05
CA ILE A 29 15.63 -0.28 13.09
C ILE A 29 14.76 0.08 14.29
N GLY A 30 13.46 -0.18 14.23
CA GLY A 30 12.53 0.21 15.29
C GLY A 30 12.67 -0.62 16.55
N LYS A 31 11.90 -0.24 17.57
CA LYS A 31 12.01 -0.75 18.94
C LYS A 31 11.39 -2.12 19.16
N TYR A 32 10.62 -2.63 18.20
CA TYR A 32 9.94 -3.90 18.37
C TYR A 32 10.95 -5.06 18.51
N PRO A 33 10.65 -6.06 19.35
CA PRO A 33 11.52 -7.24 19.45
C PRO A 33 11.59 -8.01 18.14
N PRO A 34 12.68 -8.75 17.90
CA PRO A 34 12.85 -9.48 16.64
C PRO A 34 11.71 -10.42 16.26
N PHE A 35 11.09 -11.10 17.24
CA PHE A 35 9.99 -12.01 16.94
C PHE A 35 8.77 -11.27 16.38
N LEU A 36 8.50 -10.07 16.89
CA LEU A 36 7.39 -9.25 16.43
C LEU A 36 7.66 -8.69 15.03
N LYS A 37 8.88 -8.24 14.78
CA LYS A 37 9.29 -7.78 13.45
C LYS A 37 9.11 -8.87 12.41
N LYS A 38 9.51 -10.07 12.74
CA LYS A 38 9.39 -11.25 11.88
C LYS A 38 7.92 -11.58 11.59
N ARG A 39 7.08 -11.46 12.60
CA ARG A 39 5.64 -11.71 12.46
C ARG A 39 4.98 -10.67 11.58
N ILE A 40 5.33 -9.41 11.74
CA ILE A 40 4.77 -8.31 10.95
C ILE A 40 5.14 -8.46 9.49
N SER A 41 6.39 -8.78 9.20
CA SER A 41 6.88 -8.91 7.82
C SER A 41 6.66 -10.29 7.21
N GLY A 42 6.11 -11.25 7.96
CA GLY A 42 5.88 -12.60 7.49
C GLY A 42 4.65 -12.74 6.59
N PRO A 43 4.43 -13.96 6.05
CA PRO A 43 3.34 -14.19 5.08
C PRO A 43 1.94 -13.90 5.59
N LEU A 44 1.72 -14.04 6.89
CA LEU A 44 0.42 -13.79 7.53
C LEU A 44 0.39 -12.44 8.24
N GLY A 45 1.41 -11.61 8.03
CA GLY A 45 1.47 -10.29 8.63
C GLY A 45 0.89 -9.21 7.73
N HIS A 46 1.53 -8.06 7.73
CA HIS A 46 1.06 -6.88 7.01
C HIS A 46 1.88 -6.64 5.73
N LEU A 47 1.34 -5.82 4.83
CA LEU A 47 2.06 -5.40 3.64
C LEU A 47 2.95 -4.21 3.96
N SER A 48 4.20 -4.26 3.52
CA SER A 48 5.09 -3.11 3.55
C SER A 48 4.68 -2.09 2.47
N ASN A 49 5.19 -0.88 2.58
CA ASN A 49 4.98 0.13 1.53
C ASN A 49 5.49 -0.36 0.18
N ALA A 50 6.64 -1.03 0.17
CA ALA A 50 7.22 -1.56 -1.07
C ALA A 50 6.35 -2.65 -1.69
N GLU A 51 5.83 -3.56 -0.87
CA GLU A 51 4.93 -4.62 -1.34
C GLU A 51 3.63 -4.05 -1.88
N SER A 52 3.08 -3.03 -1.21
CA SER A 52 1.84 -2.39 -1.63
C SER A 52 2.00 -1.71 -2.98
N VAL A 53 3.07 -0.94 -3.17
CA VAL A 53 3.27 -0.26 -4.44
C VAL A 53 3.62 -1.24 -5.56
N ASP A 54 4.32 -2.32 -5.26
CA ASP A 54 4.57 -3.38 -6.25
C ASP A 54 3.27 -4.00 -6.74
N PHE A 55 2.35 -4.28 -5.81
CA PHE A 55 1.03 -4.80 -6.15
C PHE A 55 0.28 -3.81 -7.05
N LEU A 56 0.27 -2.54 -6.68
CA LEU A 56 -0.40 -1.50 -7.46
C LEU A 56 0.18 -1.43 -8.88
N CYS A 57 1.50 -1.50 -9.02
CA CYS A 57 2.13 -1.47 -10.34
C CYS A 57 1.70 -2.64 -11.23
N ARG A 58 1.44 -3.80 -10.62
CA ARG A 58 1.00 -4.98 -11.39
C ARG A 58 -0.43 -4.86 -11.86
N ILE A 59 -1.29 -4.21 -11.08
CA ILE A 59 -2.74 -4.21 -11.37
C ILE A 59 -3.27 -2.90 -11.94
N TRP A 60 -2.49 -1.83 -11.88
CA TRP A 60 -2.96 -0.51 -12.27
C TRP A 60 -3.39 -0.47 -13.75
N ARG A 61 -4.50 0.22 -14.00
CA ARG A 61 -5.02 0.51 -15.33
C ARG A 61 -5.41 1.99 -15.37
N PRO A 62 -5.41 2.65 -16.55
CA PRO A 62 -5.78 4.06 -16.64
C PRO A 62 -7.18 4.38 -16.10
N THR A 63 -8.04 3.39 -16.00
CA THR A 63 -9.38 3.55 -15.41
C THR A 63 -9.35 3.63 -13.88
N MET A 64 -8.27 3.19 -13.25
CA MET A 64 -8.11 3.28 -11.80
C MET A 64 -7.59 4.67 -11.43
N ARG A 65 -8.44 5.46 -10.78
CA ARG A 65 -8.16 6.87 -10.54
C ARG A 65 -7.74 7.18 -9.09
N ASN A 66 -8.19 6.38 -8.14
CA ASN A 66 -7.94 6.66 -6.74
C ASN A 66 -7.44 5.42 -6.01
N VAL A 67 -6.36 5.59 -5.25
CA VAL A 67 -5.82 4.56 -4.37
C VAL A 67 -5.74 5.17 -2.96
N PHE A 68 -6.43 4.54 -2.03
CA PHE A 68 -6.45 4.96 -0.63
C PHE A 68 -5.59 3.98 0.17
N LEU A 69 -4.60 4.49 0.87
CA LEU A 69 -3.68 3.66 1.64
C LEU A 69 -4.09 3.65 3.10
N CYS A 70 -4.26 2.47 3.66
CA CYS A 70 -4.78 2.31 5.01
C CYS A 70 -3.85 1.46 5.87
N HIS A 71 -4.19 1.39 7.17
CA HIS A 71 -3.45 0.63 8.17
C HIS A 71 -1.98 1.03 8.30
N LEU A 72 -1.67 2.33 8.13
CA LEU A 72 -0.31 2.81 8.35
C LEU A 72 0.05 2.64 9.83
N SER A 73 1.16 1.96 10.08
CA SER A 73 1.67 1.78 11.44
C SER A 73 2.11 3.12 12.03
N LYS A 74 1.73 3.37 13.27
CA LYS A 74 2.17 4.57 13.99
C LYS A 74 3.67 4.53 14.27
N GLU A 75 4.18 3.35 14.60
CA GLU A 75 5.57 3.18 15.02
C GLU A 75 6.52 2.96 13.86
N ASN A 76 6.05 2.36 12.76
CA ASN A 76 6.90 1.88 11.69
C ASN A 76 6.56 2.48 10.32
N ASN A 77 5.84 3.59 10.31
CA ASN A 77 5.49 4.27 9.06
C ASN A 77 5.23 5.75 9.29
N HIS A 78 5.11 6.50 8.20
CA HIS A 78 4.74 7.91 8.23
C HIS A 78 4.08 8.25 6.90
N PRO A 79 3.00 9.06 6.89
CA PRO A 79 2.30 9.41 5.64
C PRO A 79 3.19 10.00 4.55
N GLU A 80 4.16 10.84 4.92
CA GLU A 80 5.09 11.43 3.96
C GLU A 80 6.01 10.38 3.33
N LEU A 81 6.44 9.40 4.12
CA LEU A 81 7.29 8.32 3.65
C LEU A 81 6.53 7.41 2.68
N VAL A 82 5.28 7.11 3.00
CA VAL A 82 4.40 6.33 2.13
C VAL A 82 4.21 7.05 0.79
N ARG A 83 3.89 8.33 0.83
CA ARG A 83 3.72 9.13 -0.39
C ARG A 83 4.96 9.09 -1.25
N LYS A 84 6.11 9.31 -0.64
CA LYS A 84 7.39 9.31 -1.36
C LYS A 84 7.66 7.97 -2.01
N THR A 85 7.43 6.89 -1.29
CA THR A 85 7.60 5.53 -1.81
C THR A 85 6.74 5.30 -3.05
N PHE A 86 5.46 5.68 -2.96
CA PHE A 86 4.53 5.51 -4.08
C PHE A 86 4.88 6.44 -5.25
N ASP A 87 5.19 7.70 -4.97
CA ASP A 87 5.54 8.67 -6.02
C ASP A 87 6.74 8.19 -6.84
N ILE A 88 7.79 7.80 -6.18
CA ILE A 88 9.04 7.38 -6.84
C ILE A 88 8.82 6.10 -7.66
N ARG A 89 8.18 5.10 -7.05
CA ARG A 89 8.00 3.82 -7.71
C ARG A 89 7.05 3.91 -8.90
N LEU A 90 5.93 4.63 -8.74
CA LEU A 90 4.96 4.81 -9.82
C LEU A 90 5.56 5.65 -10.95
N PHE A 91 6.30 6.69 -10.63
CA PHE A 91 6.97 7.49 -11.65
C PHE A 91 7.94 6.64 -12.48
N SER A 92 8.65 5.71 -11.85
CA SER A 92 9.55 4.82 -12.55
C SER A 92 8.82 3.90 -13.54
N GLU A 93 7.52 3.70 -13.34
CA GLU A 93 6.67 2.91 -14.22
C GLU A 93 5.87 3.78 -15.22
N GLY A 94 6.16 5.09 -15.26
CA GLY A 94 5.46 5.99 -16.16
C GLY A 94 4.10 6.47 -15.64
N ILE A 95 3.80 6.23 -14.37
CA ILE A 95 2.52 6.61 -13.75
C ILE A 95 2.77 7.82 -12.84
N ARG A 96 2.07 8.92 -13.10
CA ARG A 96 2.26 10.16 -12.33
C ARG A 96 1.17 10.34 -11.30
N VAL A 97 1.57 10.38 -10.03
CA VAL A 97 0.65 10.65 -8.91
C VAL A 97 0.19 12.09 -8.99
N GLY A 98 -1.11 12.30 -8.85
CA GLY A 98 -1.71 13.62 -8.98
C GLY A 98 -2.17 13.94 -10.40
N LYS A 99 -1.85 13.08 -11.37
CA LYS A 99 -2.29 13.23 -12.75
C LYS A 99 -2.94 11.96 -13.29
N ASP A 100 -2.21 10.85 -13.26
CA ASP A 100 -2.70 9.56 -13.75
C ASP A 100 -3.50 8.82 -12.68
N VAL A 101 -3.13 9.01 -11.43
CA VAL A 101 -3.79 8.39 -10.27
C VAL A 101 -3.59 9.28 -9.05
N TYR A 102 -4.56 9.28 -8.14
CA TYR A 102 -4.45 9.96 -6.85
C TYR A 102 -4.19 8.91 -5.77
N VAL A 103 -3.14 9.12 -4.98
CA VAL A 103 -2.76 8.21 -3.90
C VAL A 103 -2.88 8.97 -2.59
N THR A 104 -3.75 8.50 -1.71
CA THR A 104 -4.10 9.22 -0.47
C THR A 104 -3.92 8.32 0.73
N PRO A 105 -2.94 8.60 1.61
CA PRO A 105 -2.86 7.91 2.89
C PRO A 105 -4.03 8.31 3.78
N LEU A 106 -4.70 7.31 4.36
CA LEU A 106 -5.84 7.55 5.25
C LEU A 106 -5.41 7.49 6.71
N GLN A 107 -6.23 8.11 7.57
CA GLN A 107 -6.04 8.01 9.00
C GLN A 107 -6.26 6.57 9.45
N ARG A 108 -5.51 6.14 10.47
CA ARG A 108 -5.44 4.73 10.86
C ARG A 108 -6.76 4.06 11.18
N ASN A 109 -7.69 4.80 11.76
CA ASN A 109 -8.96 4.23 12.22
C ASN A 109 -10.08 4.32 11.19
N HIS A 110 -9.77 4.64 9.94
CA HIS A 110 -10.77 4.83 8.89
C HIS A 110 -10.75 3.75 7.83
N CYS A 111 -10.02 2.66 8.07
CA CYS A 111 -9.86 1.62 7.05
C CYS A 111 -10.13 0.24 7.56
N SER A 112 -10.68 -0.59 6.67
CA SER A 112 -10.68 -2.03 6.77
C SER A 112 -9.52 -2.60 5.94
N PRO A 113 -9.27 -3.91 5.97
CA PRO A 113 -8.37 -4.54 5.00
C PRO A 113 -8.79 -4.18 3.58
N MET A 114 -8.03 -4.55 2.61
CA MET A 114 -8.30 -4.19 1.22
C MET A 114 -9.71 -4.56 0.76
N TYR A 115 -10.38 -3.64 0.09
CA TYR A 115 -11.63 -3.91 -0.63
C TYR A 115 -11.73 -3.00 -1.85
N LEU A 116 -12.63 -3.36 -2.78
CA LEU A 116 -12.81 -2.65 -4.04
C LEU A 116 -14.00 -1.71 -3.95
N LEU A 117 -13.82 -0.50 -4.47
CA LEU A 117 -14.88 0.49 -4.53
C LEU A 117 -15.31 0.66 -5.98
N GLU A 118 -16.61 0.64 -6.21
CA GLU A 118 -17.16 0.90 -7.52
C GLU A 118 -17.38 2.38 -7.75
N THR A 119 -17.30 2.79 -8.98
CA THR A 119 -17.58 4.18 -9.37
C THR A 119 -19.04 4.40 -9.64
#